data_d7d50a45c8411f98057310f063199bee
#
_entry.id   d7d50a45c8411f98057310f063199bee
#
_cell.length_a   1.000
_cell.length_b   1.000
_cell.length_c   1.000
_cell.angle_alpha   90.00
_cell.angle_beta   90.00
_cell.angle_gamma   90.00
#
_symmetry.space_group_name_H-M   'P 1'
#
loop_
_entity.id
_entity.type
_entity.pdbx_description
1 polymer ?
#
loop_
_entity_poly.entity_id
_entity_poly.type
_entity_poly.pdbx_seq_one_letter_code
_entity_poly.pdbx_strand_id
1 'polypeptide(L)'
;MDKLTEPFTSSLGVRQREVLSPNIFKLFLNDFSDIIENSNDSVYLQDKKISCLLYADDLILISDSEQGLQDRLNILHKYCKDWCMKININKTKVIIFNKSGRMITRNFNINNQSIECVKTYKYLGIMLTASGKFQQAQKVLFNKAMKASYKLYKEVNSLNPNVNTVLHLFDHTICPILLYGCENWGTLSAYKINNNNLSLFETFKDWDFEKLNIKFCKYLLGVNKKKY
;
A
#
# COMPACT_ATOMS: atom_id res chain seq x y z
N MET A 1 -18.90 -24.80 -25.71
CA MET A 1 -18.94 -25.87 -24.69
C MET A 1 -17.69 -25.75 -23.87
N ASP A 2 -17.82 -25.16 -22.69
CA ASP A 2 -16.69 -25.04 -21.75
C ASP A 2 -16.37 -26.45 -21.23
N LYS A 3 -15.17 -26.92 -21.52
CA LYS A 3 -14.68 -28.16 -20.94
C LYS A 3 -14.37 -27.92 -19.47
N LEU A 4 -15.19 -28.44 -18.57
CA LEU A 4 -14.86 -28.54 -17.16
C LEU A 4 -13.63 -29.41 -17.00
N THR A 5 -12.70 -28.97 -16.20
CA THR A 5 -11.55 -29.80 -15.76
C THR A 5 -12.04 -30.87 -14.80
N GLU A 6 -11.34 -32.00 -14.73
CA GLU A 6 -11.65 -33.02 -13.73
C GLU A 6 -11.56 -32.45 -12.30
N PRO A 7 -12.45 -32.87 -11.39
CA PRO A 7 -12.42 -32.41 -10.02
C PRO A 7 -11.14 -32.88 -9.32
N PHE A 8 -10.50 -31.99 -8.60
CA PHE A 8 -9.37 -32.29 -7.73
C PHE A 8 -9.73 -32.06 -6.26
N THR A 9 -9.20 -32.88 -5.40
CA THR A 9 -9.39 -32.73 -3.95
C THR A 9 -8.31 -31.84 -3.36
N SER A 10 -8.72 -30.83 -2.58
CA SER A 10 -7.83 -30.03 -1.77
C SER A 10 -8.06 -30.38 -0.30
N SER A 11 -7.02 -30.90 0.36
CA SER A 11 -7.08 -31.34 1.76
C SER A 11 -6.60 -30.28 2.75
N LEU A 12 -5.99 -29.16 2.26
CA LEU A 12 -5.41 -28.11 3.08
C LEU A 12 -5.75 -26.72 2.54
N GLY A 13 -5.93 -25.77 3.47
CA GLY A 13 -6.15 -24.38 3.16
C GLY A 13 -7.62 -24.02 2.92
N VAL A 14 -7.84 -22.77 2.51
CA VAL A 14 -9.17 -22.23 2.16
C VAL A 14 -9.22 -21.92 0.67
N ARG A 15 -10.43 -22.00 0.09
CA ARG A 15 -10.59 -21.72 -1.33
C ARG A 15 -10.34 -20.24 -1.65
N GLN A 16 -9.52 -19.97 -2.66
CA GLN A 16 -9.31 -18.60 -3.14
C GLN A 16 -10.61 -18.03 -3.74
N ARG A 17 -10.88 -16.74 -3.46
CA ARG A 17 -12.07 -15.99 -3.94
C ARG A 17 -13.42 -16.47 -3.37
N GLU A 18 -13.43 -17.32 -2.36
CA GLU A 18 -14.64 -17.64 -1.64
C GLU A 18 -14.94 -16.58 -0.58
N VAL A 19 -16.22 -16.25 -0.37
CA VAL A 19 -16.65 -15.15 0.50
C VAL A 19 -16.26 -15.38 1.97
N LEU A 20 -16.28 -16.63 2.43
CA LEU A 20 -15.98 -17.00 3.81
C LEU A 20 -14.47 -17.17 4.08
N SER A 21 -13.67 -17.45 3.07
CA SER A 21 -12.24 -17.76 3.22
C SER A 21 -11.44 -16.68 3.96
N PRO A 22 -11.63 -15.37 3.73
CA PRO A 22 -10.94 -14.35 4.50
C PRO A 22 -11.29 -14.35 5.98
N ASN A 23 -12.57 -14.60 6.32
CA ASN A 23 -13.03 -14.64 7.70
C ASN A 23 -12.50 -15.87 8.45
N ILE A 24 -12.49 -17.02 7.79
CA ILE A 24 -11.92 -18.27 8.35
C ILE A 24 -10.43 -18.09 8.58
N PHE A 25 -9.69 -17.51 7.63
CA PHE A 25 -8.27 -17.27 7.77
C PHE A 25 -7.96 -16.24 8.88
N LYS A 26 -8.76 -15.20 9.01
CA LYS A 26 -8.65 -14.23 10.12
C LYS A 26 -8.87 -14.90 11.47
N LEU A 27 -9.85 -15.79 11.59
CA LEU A 27 -10.11 -16.54 12.81
C LEU A 27 -8.96 -17.49 13.14
N PHE A 28 -8.38 -18.10 12.11
CA PHE A 28 -7.22 -19.00 12.24
C PHE A 28 -5.96 -18.31 12.77
N LEU A 29 -5.76 -17.01 12.44
CA LEU A 29 -4.62 -16.21 12.91
C LEU A 29 -4.94 -15.36 14.14
N ASN A 30 -6.10 -15.50 14.74
CA ASN A 30 -6.56 -14.56 15.76
C ASN A 30 -5.69 -14.53 17.03
N ASP A 31 -5.11 -15.66 17.41
CA ASP A 31 -4.24 -15.79 18.59
C ASP A 31 -2.80 -15.33 18.34
N PHE A 32 -2.40 -15.16 17.08
CA PHE A 32 -1.05 -14.74 16.73
C PHE A 32 -0.73 -13.34 17.25
N SER A 33 -1.69 -12.42 17.21
CA SER A 33 -1.52 -11.05 17.72
C SER A 33 -1.20 -11.07 19.22
N ASP A 34 -1.91 -11.88 20.00
CA ASP A 34 -1.74 -11.97 21.45
C ASP A 34 -0.35 -12.54 21.79
N ILE A 35 0.11 -13.53 21.01
CA ILE A 35 1.45 -14.13 21.19
C ILE A 35 2.55 -13.09 20.92
N ILE A 36 2.42 -12.28 19.89
CA ILE A 36 3.41 -11.24 19.54
C ILE A 36 3.36 -10.07 20.52
N GLU A 37 2.20 -9.66 21.00
CA GLU A 37 2.04 -8.55 21.95
C GLU A 37 2.67 -8.83 23.31
N ASN A 38 2.77 -10.10 23.72
CA ASN A 38 3.46 -10.52 24.93
C ASN A 38 4.99 -10.46 24.83
N SER A 39 5.57 -10.12 23.66
CA SER A 39 7.01 -9.91 23.52
C SER A 39 7.46 -8.63 24.22
N ASN A 40 8.70 -8.63 24.75
CA ASN A 40 9.26 -7.53 25.55
C ASN A 40 9.54 -6.23 24.77
N ASP A 41 9.59 -6.30 23.44
CA ASP A 41 9.84 -5.17 22.56
C ASP A 41 8.50 -4.61 22.03
N SER A 42 8.27 -3.31 22.17
CA SER A 42 6.96 -2.74 21.89
C SER A 42 7.05 -1.34 21.34
N VAL A 43 6.42 -1.14 20.20
CA VAL A 43 6.18 0.20 19.67
C VAL A 43 4.83 0.69 20.17
N TYR A 44 4.78 1.91 20.67
CA TYR A 44 3.57 2.53 21.18
C TYR A 44 3.12 3.63 20.22
N LEU A 45 1.83 3.62 19.90
CA LEU A 45 1.15 4.72 19.23
C LEU A 45 0.15 5.31 20.22
N GLN A 46 0.50 6.46 20.80
CA GLN A 46 -0.17 6.99 21.98
C GLN A 46 -0.12 5.93 23.11
N ASP A 47 -1.26 5.55 23.66
CA ASP A 47 -1.35 4.57 24.74
C ASP A 47 -1.53 3.12 24.26
N LYS A 48 -1.53 2.90 22.93
CA LYS A 48 -1.73 1.58 22.35
C LYS A 48 -0.41 0.95 21.92
N LYS A 49 -0.16 -0.26 22.42
CA LYS A 49 0.91 -1.13 21.96
C LYS A 49 0.59 -1.66 20.57
N ILE A 50 1.53 -1.53 19.63
CA ILE A 50 1.40 -2.06 18.28
C ILE A 50 2.62 -2.92 18.00
N SER A 51 2.40 -4.21 17.81
CA SER A 51 3.44 -5.21 17.59
C SER A 51 3.38 -5.81 16.20
N CYS A 52 2.18 -5.95 15.65
CA CYS A 52 1.96 -6.44 14.30
C CYS A 52 0.71 -5.83 13.67
N LEU A 53 0.64 -5.89 12.35
CA LEU A 53 -0.54 -5.58 11.57
C LEU A 53 -0.83 -6.78 10.66
N LEU A 54 -2.08 -7.22 10.65
CA LEU A 54 -2.55 -8.37 9.89
C LEU A 54 -3.61 -7.92 8.86
N TYR A 55 -3.38 -8.26 7.62
CA TYR A 55 -4.37 -8.08 6.56
C TYR A 55 -4.39 -9.31 5.65
N ALA A 56 -5.34 -10.20 5.84
CA ALA A 56 -5.36 -11.53 5.24
C ALA A 56 -4.02 -12.27 5.47
N ASP A 57 -3.32 -12.66 4.42
CA ASP A 57 -2.00 -13.29 4.45
C ASP A 57 -0.82 -12.31 4.55
N ASP A 58 -1.09 -11.01 4.41
CA ASP A 58 -0.07 -9.97 4.55
C ASP A 58 0.12 -9.62 6.04
N LEU A 59 1.31 -9.89 6.57
CA LEU A 59 1.71 -9.60 7.95
C LEU A 59 2.81 -8.56 7.98
N ILE A 60 2.68 -7.56 8.85
CA ILE A 60 3.77 -6.66 9.26
C ILE A 60 4.11 -6.94 10.72
N LEU A 61 5.39 -7.16 11.01
CA LEU A 61 5.95 -7.11 12.36
C LEU A 61 6.61 -5.75 12.56
N ILE A 62 6.36 -5.13 13.71
CA ILE A 62 6.87 -3.80 14.05
C ILE A 62 7.69 -3.92 15.32
N SER A 63 8.90 -3.35 15.33
CA SER A 63 9.83 -3.37 16.46
C SER A 63 10.64 -2.08 16.46
N ASP A 64 11.05 -1.60 17.61
CA ASP A 64 11.94 -0.45 17.76
C ASP A 64 13.42 -0.86 17.91
N SER A 65 13.69 -2.15 18.10
CA SER A 65 15.03 -2.71 18.19
C SER A 65 15.30 -3.83 17.20
N GLU A 66 16.58 -4.02 16.88
CA GLU A 66 17.07 -5.08 16.01
C GLU A 66 16.83 -6.46 16.61
N GLN A 67 17.14 -6.61 17.91
CA GLN A 67 16.94 -7.85 18.64
C GLN A 67 15.46 -8.18 18.77
N GLY A 68 14.62 -7.20 19.11
CA GLY A 68 13.18 -7.42 19.24
C GLY A 68 12.54 -7.85 17.92
N LEU A 69 12.98 -7.30 16.77
CA LEU A 69 12.51 -7.79 15.48
C LEU A 69 12.95 -9.24 15.22
N GLN A 70 14.20 -9.59 15.53
CA GLN A 70 14.67 -10.96 15.37
C GLN A 70 13.89 -11.94 16.27
N ASP A 71 13.60 -11.57 17.51
CA ASP A 71 12.81 -12.40 18.42
C ASP A 71 11.39 -12.62 17.87
N ARG A 72 10.75 -11.59 17.33
CA ARG A 72 9.44 -11.71 16.67
C ARG A 72 9.47 -12.59 15.42
N LEU A 73 10.53 -12.52 14.63
CA LEU A 73 10.73 -13.41 13.49
C LEU A 73 10.87 -14.88 13.92
N ASN A 74 11.52 -15.11 15.04
CA ASN A 74 11.64 -16.45 15.63
C ASN A 74 10.29 -16.97 16.14
N ILE A 75 9.50 -16.10 16.80
CA ILE A 75 8.13 -16.44 17.23
C ILE A 75 7.26 -16.75 16.01
N LEU A 76 7.31 -15.93 14.97
CA LEU A 76 6.57 -16.16 13.72
C LEU A 76 6.96 -17.50 13.09
N HIS A 77 8.25 -17.80 13.03
CA HIS A 77 8.71 -19.09 12.49
C HIS A 77 8.15 -20.28 13.28
N LYS A 78 8.22 -20.24 14.62
CA LYS A 78 7.66 -21.26 15.48
C LYS A 78 6.16 -21.42 15.26
N TYR A 79 5.41 -20.33 15.28
CA TYR A 79 3.97 -20.32 15.04
C TYR A 79 3.62 -20.95 13.69
N CYS A 80 4.28 -20.51 12.62
CA CYS A 80 4.05 -21.09 11.29
C CYS A 80 4.37 -22.58 11.21
N LYS A 81 5.39 -23.04 11.93
CA LYS A 81 5.73 -24.47 12.00
C LYS A 81 4.64 -25.25 12.72
N ASP A 82 4.16 -24.77 13.86
CA ASP A 82 3.14 -25.41 14.69
C ASP A 82 1.79 -25.50 13.94
N TRP A 83 1.48 -24.50 13.11
CA TRP A 83 0.26 -24.44 12.30
C TRP A 83 0.43 -24.90 10.84
N CYS A 84 1.51 -25.56 10.49
CA CYS A 84 1.79 -26.10 9.15
C CYS A 84 1.73 -25.02 8.03
N MET A 85 2.04 -23.76 8.36
CA MET A 85 2.12 -22.66 7.40
C MET A 85 3.54 -22.47 6.88
N LYS A 86 3.65 -21.87 5.68
CA LYS A 86 4.94 -21.55 5.06
C LYS A 86 5.10 -20.03 4.86
N ILE A 87 6.23 -19.50 5.32
CA ILE A 87 6.61 -18.11 5.09
C ILE A 87 7.30 -18.00 3.73
N ASN A 88 6.87 -17.06 2.90
CA ASN A 88 7.53 -16.78 1.64
C ASN A 88 8.71 -15.82 1.84
N ILE A 89 9.90 -16.37 2.09
CA ILE A 89 11.12 -15.59 2.36
C ILE A 89 11.46 -14.63 1.21
N ASN A 90 11.24 -15.02 -0.04
CA ASN A 90 11.54 -14.16 -1.19
C ASN A 90 10.69 -12.87 -1.22
N LYS A 91 9.46 -12.94 -0.71
CA LYS A 91 8.56 -11.79 -0.59
C LYS A 91 8.72 -11.05 0.74
N THR A 92 9.24 -11.72 1.77
CA THR A 92 9.47 -11.12 3.09
C THR A 92 10.66 -10.18 3.03
N LYS A 93 10.48 -8.94 3.50
CA LYS A 93 11.52 -7.91 3.48
C LYS A 93 11.52 -7.14 4.79
N VAL A 94 12.66 -6.55 5.13
CA VAL A 94 12.80 -5.66 6.28
C VAL A 94 13.04 -4.24 5.79
N ILE A 95 12.32 -3.27 6.35
CA ILE A 95 12.59 -1.85 6.17
C ILE A 95 13.00 -1.26 7.52
N ILE A 96 14.18 -0.65 7.56
CA ILE A 96 14.65 0.08 8.74
C ILE A 96 14.37 1.56 8.51
N PHE A 97 13.39 2.09 9.25
CA PHE A 97 13.03 3.50 9.17
C PHE A 97 14.08 4.36 9.86
N ASN A 98 14.52 5.43 9.20
CA ASN A 98 15.51 6.35 9.76
C ASN A 98 15.34 7.77 9.19
N LYS A 99 15.78 8.79 9.95
CA LYS A 99 15.68 10.21 9.57
C LYS A 99 16.40 10.55 8.26
N SER A 100 17.50 9.86 7.95
CA SER A 100 18.26 10.11 6.72
C SER A 100 17.60 9.49 5.47
N GLY A 101 16.68 8.55 5.64
CA GLY A 101 16.07 7.79 4.55
C GLY A 101 17.05 6.93 3.75
N ARG A 102 18.26 6.71 4.29
CA ARG A 102 19.27 5.83 3.69
C ARG A 102 18.92 4.38 3.94
N MET A 103 19.31 3.52 3.02
CA MET A 103 19.23 2.08 3.24
C MET A 103 20.21 1.69 4.34
N ILE A 104 19.72 0.97 5.33
CA ILE A 104 20.50 0.34 6.38
C ILE A 104 20.35 -1.15 6.20
N THR A 105 21.45 -1.88 6.17
CA THR A 105 21.47 -3.33 6.08
C THR A 105 21.82 -3.91 7.44
N ARG A 106 21.05 -4.91 7.88
CA ARG A 106 21.25 -5.73 9.08
C ARG A 106 20.96 -7.17 8.76
N ASN A 107 21.43 -8.06 9.59
CA ASN A 107 21.25 -9.49 9.38
C ASN A 107 20.03 -9.99 10.15
N PHE A 108 18.96 -10.26 9.44
CA PHE A 108 17.76 -10.90 9.97
C PHE A 108 17.57 -12.26 9.32
N ASN A 109 17.12 -13.22 10.10
CA ASN A 109 16.96 -14.60 9.63
C ASN A 109 15.60 -15.19 10.07
N ILE A 110 15.04 -16.03 9.23
CA ILE A 110 13.95 -16.95 9.59
C ILE A 110 14.42 -18.35 9.23
N ASN A 111 14.49 -19.24 10.21
CA ASN A 111 14.95 -20.63 10.00
C ASN A 111 16.27 -20.70 9.22
N ASN A 112 17.30 -19.96 9.65
CA ASN A 112 18.61 -19.85 9.00
C ASN A 112 18.60 -19.30 7.56
N GLN A 113 17.47 -18.81 7.08
CA GLN A 113 17.37 -18.12 5.79
C GLN A 113 17.40 -16.61 6.01
N SER A 114 18.33 -15.94 5.35
CA SER A 114 18.48 -14.48 5.48
C SER A 114 17.33 -13.74 4.81
N ILE A 115 16.85 -12.69 5.49
CA ILE A 115 15.84 -11.77 4.97
C ILE A 115 16.53 -10.52 4.46
N GLU A 116 16.17 -10.10 3.26
CA GLU A 116 16.72 -8.90 2.63
C GLU A 116 16.21 -7.62 3.29
N CYS A 117 17.13 -6.73 3.66
CA CYS A 117 16.80 -5.35 4.00
C CYS A 117 16.62 -4.53 2.73
N VAL A 118 15.53 -3.76 2.64
CA VAL A 118 15.21 -2.95 1.47
C VAL A 118 14.94 -1.50 1.85
N LYS A 119 15.24 -0.58 0.93
CA LYS A 119 14.95 0.85 1.12
C LYS A 119 13.47 1.16 0.91
N THR A 120 12.80 0.40 0.06
CA THR A 120 11.41 0.61 -0.32
C THR A 120 10.68 -0.72 -0.43
N TYR A 121 9.44 -0.75 -0.01
CA TYR A 121 8.57 -1.92 -0.12
C TYR A 121 7.15 -1.50 -0.42
N LYS A 122 6.45 -2.27 -1.25
CA LYS A 122 5.05 -2.01 -1.56
C LYS A 122 4.16 -2.86 -0.66
N TYR A 123 3.44 -2.21 0.25
CA TYR A 123 2.48 -2.84 1.15
C TYR A 123 1.06 -2.35 0.85
N LEU A 124 0.11 -3.25 0.67
CA LEU A 124 -1.29 -2.95 0.33
C LEU A 124 -1.44 -1.87 -0.75
N GLY A 125 -0.61 -1.93 -1.79
CA GLY A 125 -0.67 -0.96 -2.90
C GLY A 125 0.10 0.33 -2.69
N ILE A 126 0.49 0.67 -1.46
CA ILE A 126 1.24 1.87 -1.08
C ILE A 126 2.73 1.57 -1.00
N MET A 127 3.54 2.47 -1.55
CA MET A 127 5.01 2.38 -1.47
C MET A 127 5.50 2.98 -0.16
N LEU A 128 6.00 2.13 0.74
CA LEU A 128 6.71 2.54 1.96
C LEU A 128 8.18 2.80 1.64
N THR A 129 8.78 3.77 2.31
CA THR A 129 10.20 4.12 2.15
C THR A 129 10.88 4.22 3.50
N ALA A 130 12.18 3.93 3.58
CA ALA A 130 12.97 4.02 4.80
C ALA A 130 12.96 5.41 5.47
N SER A 131 12.59 6.46 4.74
CA SER A 131 12.43 7.82 5.28
C SER A 131 11.07 8.06 5.97
N GLY A 132 10.11 7.13 5.89
CA GLY A 132 8.72 7.32 6.31
C GLY A 132 7.93 8.34 5.48
N LYS A 133 8.52 8.88 4.38
CA LYS A 133 7.86 9.88 3.53
C LYS A 133 7.07 9.22 2.40
N PHE A 134 5.89 9.77 2.08
CA PHE A 134 5.00 9.23 1.05
C PHE A 134 5.20 9.82 -0.36
N GLN A 135 6.19 10.70 -0.57
CA GLN A 135 6.45 11.32 -1.88
C GLN A 135 6.62 10.30 -3.00
N GLN A 136 7.30 9.18 -2.73
CA GLN A 136 7.47 8.11 -3.71
C GLN A 136 6.16 7.37 -4.00
N ALA A 137 5.34 7.14 -2.98
CA ALA A 137 4.00 6.56 -3.14
C ALA A 137 3.11 7.46 -4.03
N GLN A 138 3.07 8.76 -3.74
CA GLN A 138 2.34 9.75 -4.54
C GLN A 138 2.81 9.76 -6.00
N LYS A 139 4.12 9.74 -6.24
CA LYS A 139 4.68 9.69 -7.61
C LYS A 139 4.28 8.41 -8.36
N VAL A 140 4.24 7.27 -7.68
CA VAL A 140 3.78 6.00 -8.28
C VAL A 140 2.30 6.07 -8.64
N LEU A 141 1.45 6.60 -7.75
CA LEU A 141 0.02 6.77 -8.00
C LEU A 141 -0.22 7.75 -9.15
N PHE A 142 0.46 8.90 -9.15
CA PHE A 142 0.40 9.87 -10.25
C PHE A 142 0.75 9.25 -11.61
N ASN A 143 1.84 8.49 -11.69
CA ASN A 143 2.24 7.81 -12.93
C ASN A 143 1.20 6.78 -13.40
N LYS A 144 0.54 6.08 -12.47
CA LYS A 144 -0.58 5.17 -12.82
C LYS A 144 -1.78 5.94 -13.34
N ALA A 145 -2.17 7.02 -12.67
CA ALA A 145 -3.26 7.88 -13.08
C ALA A 145 -3.01 8.53 -14.45
N MET A 146 -1.78 8.98 -14.71
CA MET A 146 -1.37 9.49 -16.03
C MET A 146 -1.56 8.45 -17.14
N LYS A 147 -1.12 7.20 -16.91
CA LYS A 147 -1.32 6.12 -17.88
C LYS A 147 -2.81 5.83 -18.12
N ALA A 148 -3.61 5.79 -17.05
CA ALA A 148 -5.05 5.62 -17.16
C ALA A 148 -5.73 6.78 -17.91
N SER A 149 -5.30 8.03 -17.66
CA SER A 149 -5.80 9.22 -18.36
C SER A 149 -5.52 9.17 -19.87
N TYR A 150 -4.33 8.72 -20.28
CA TYR A 150 -4.04 8.56 -21.71
C TYR A 150 -4.95 7.52 -22.39
N LYS A 151 -5.26 6.42 -21.67
CA LYS A 151 -6.22 5.43 -22.17
C LYS A 151 -7.62 6.05 -22.29
N LEU A 152 -8.06 6.79 -21.27
CA LEU A 152 -9.35 7.49 -21.28
C LEU A 152 -9.43 8.48 -22.46
N TYR A 153 -8.38 9.29 -22.70
CA TYR A 153 -8.34 10.21 -23.85
C TYR A 153 -8.53 9.49 -25.19
N LYS A 154 -7.90 8.34 -25.35
CA LYS A 154 -8.04 7.56 -26.59
C LYS A 154 -9.48 7.10 -26.80
N GLU A 155 -10.12 6.61 -25.75
CA GLU A 155 -11.53 6.15 -25.79
C GLU A 155 -12.49 7.32 -26.02
N VAL A 156 -12.30 8.46 -25.35
CA VAL A 156 -13.08 9.68 -25.53
C VAL A 156 -13.01 10.20 -26.98
N ASN A 157 -11.80 10.24 -27.56
CA ASN A 157 -11.63 10.65 -28.95
C ASN A 157 -12.29 9.69 -29.96
N SER A 158 -12.36 8.41 -29.63
CA SER A 158 -12.98 7.40 -30.51
C SER A 158 -14.50 7.41 -30.46
N LEU A 159 -15.08 7.62 -29.28
CA LEU A 159 -16.52 7.51 -29.02
C LEU A 159 -17.25 8.85 -29.02
N ASN A 160 -16.52 9.96 -28.90
CA ASN A 160 -17.02 11.33 -28.79
C ASN A 160 -18.22 11.49 -27.84
N PRO A 161 -18.12 11.00 -26.57
CA PRO A 161 -19.20 11.10 -25.60
C PRO A 161 -19.43 12.55 -25.16
N ASN A 162 -20.58 12.83 -24.55
CA ASN A 162 -20.82 14.17 -23.99
C ASN A 162 -19.87 14.50 -22.83
N VAL A 163 -19.68 15.79 -22.56
CA VAL A 163 -18.74 16.29 -21.55
C VAL A 163 -19.04 15.73 -20.17
N ASN A 164 -20.31 15.64 -19.77
CA ASN A 164 -20.69 15.13 -18.45
C ASN A 164 -20.30 13.66 -18.28
N THR A 165 -20.49 12.86 -19.32
CA THR A 165 -20.05 11.46 -19.32
C THR A 165 -18.54 11.35 -19.13
N VAL A 166 -17.77 12.21 -19.82
CA VAL A 166 -16.30 12.19 -19.71
C VAL A 166 -15.82 12.62 -18.33
N LEU A 167 -16.44 13.63 -17.71
CA LEU A 167 -16.18 14.03 -16.33
C LEU A 167 -16.48 12.89 -15.37
N HIS A 168 -17.62 12.24 -15.53
CA HIS A 168 -18.01 11.09 -14.73
C HIS A 168 -16.99 9.94 -14.83
N LEU A 169 -16.53 9.64 -16.05
CA LEU A 169 -15.49 8.62 -16.28
C LEU A 169 -14.17 9.00 -15.59
N PHE A 170 -13.78 10.28 -15.63
CA PHE A 170 -12.58 10.72 -14.93
C PHE A 170 -12.70 10.55 -13.42
N ASP A 171 -13.81 11.00 -12.84
CA ASP A 171 -14.06 10.90 -11.40
C ASP A 171 -14.10 9.45 -10.90
N HIS A 172 -14.62 8.52 -11.70
CA HIS A 172 -14.76 7.12 -11.30
C HIS A 172 -13.56 6.25 -11.68
N THR A 173 -12.70 6.67 -12.60
CA THR A 173 -11.56 5.86 -13.04
C THR A 173 -10.20 6.45 -12.67
N ILE A 174 -10.04 7.77 -12.70
CA ILE A 174 -8.75 8.43 -12.46
C ILE A 174 -8.62 8.90 -11.02
N CYS A 175 -9.65 9.56 -10.47
CA CYS A 175 -9.63 10.06 -9.10
C CYS A 175 -9.39 8.96 -8.06
N PRO A 176 -9.99 7.76 -8.12
CA PRO A 176 -9.69 6.68 -7.18
C PRO A 176 -8.25 6.20 -7.21
N ILE A 177 -7.57 6.27 -8.37
CA ILE A 177 -6.14 5.96 -8.47
C ILE A 177 -5.30 7.02 -7.78
N LEU A 178 -5.63 8.30 -8.01
CA LEU A 178 -4.91 9.44 -7.41
C LEU A 178 -5.06 9.47 -5.89
N LEU A 179 -6.27 9.20 -5.40
CA LEU A 179 -6.63 9.31 -3.99
C LEU A 179 -6.40 8.02 -3.20
N TYR A 180 -5.87 6.96 -3.82
CA TYR A 180 -5.66 5.70 -3.15
C TYR A 180 -4.76 5.84 -1.92
N GLY A 181 -5.27 5.49 -0.73
CA GLY A 181 -4.56 5.59 0.54
C GLY A 181 -4.33 7.03 1.03
N CYS A 182 -5.11 8.00 0.53
CA CYS A 182 -4.95 9.42 0.89
C CYS A 182 -5.17 9.68 2.38
N GLU A 183 -5.89 8.82 3.09
CA GLU A 183 -6.04 8.84 4.54
C GLU A 183 -4.69 8.75 5.27
N ASN A 184 -3.69 8.10 4.66
CA ASN A 184 -2.35 7.97 5.25
C ASN A 184 -1.42 9.14 4.90
N TRP A 185 -1.39 9.55 3.64
CA TRP A 185 -0.45 10.58 3.17
C TRP A 185 -1.06 11.98 3.08
N GLY A 186 -2.37 12.10 3.01
CA GLY A 186 -3.08 13.39 2.91
C GLY A 186 -3.06 14.17 4.21
N THR A 187 -3.17 13.51 5.36
CA THR A 187 -3.14 14.14 6.68
C THR A 187 -1.85 14.89 6.96
N LEU A 188 -0.70 14.37 6.53
CA LEU A 188 0.60 15.05 6.65
C LEU A 188 0.67 16.35 5.84
N SER A 189 -0.07 16.42 4.75
CA SER A 189 -0.17 17.61 3.92
C SER A 189 -1.12 18.63 4.53
N ALA A 190 -2.24 18.19 5.10
CA ALA A 190 -3.17 19.04 5.84
C ALA A 190 -2.51 19.71 7.06
N TYR A 191 -1.65 18.97 7.78
CA TYR A 191 -0.88 19.52 8.90
C TYR A 191 0.05 20.67 8.48
N LYS A 192 0.68 20.59 7.31
CA LYS A 192 1.52 21.66 6.76
C LYS A 192 0.72 22.90 6.39
N ILE A 193 -0.51 22.74 5.93
CA ILE A 193 -1.41 23.86 5.60
C ILE A 193 -1.71 24.68 6.85
N ASN A 194 -2.13 24.02 7.93
CA ASN A 194 -2.50 24.67 9.17
C ASN A 194 -1.34 25.46 9.79
N ASN A 195 -0.11 24.97 9.64
CA ASN A 195 1.07 25.63 10.23
C ASN A 195 1.59 26.82 9.40
N ASN A 196 1.26 26.93 8.11
CA ASN A 196 1.80 27.96 7.23
C ASN A 196 0.78 29.03 6.83
N ASN A 197 -0.43 29.02 7.39
CA ASN A 197 -1.53 29.97 7.06
C ASN A 197 -1.81 30.10 5.54
N LEU A 198 -1.48 29.08 4.75
CA LEU A 198 -1.73 29.06 3.32
C LEU A 198 -3.19 28.68 3.03
N SER A 199 -3.80 29.29 2.02
CA SER A 199 -5.10 28.83 1.54
C SER A 199 -4.98 27.41 0.97
N LEU A 200 -6.08 26.62 1.04
CA LEU A 200 -6.14 25.29 0.43
C LEU A 200 -5.74 25.34 -1.05
N PHE A 201 -6.24 26.32 -1.77
CA PHE A 201 -5.94 26.48 -3.20
C PHE A 201 -4.44 26.72 -3.45
N GLU A 202 -3.80 27.61 -2.70
CA GLU A 202 -2.36 27.90 -2.85
C GLU A 202 -1.50 26.69 -2.54
N THR A 203 -1.92 25.86 -1.59
CA THR A 203 -1.19 24.66 -1.20
C THR A 203 -1.28 23.56 -2.25
N PHE A 204 -2.45 23.40 -2.88
CA PHE A 204 -2.69 22.28 -3.80
C PHE A 204 -2.45 22.62 -5.27
N LYS A 205 -2.43 23.91 -5.67
CA LYS A 205 -2.25 24.31 -7.08
C LYS A 205 -1.03 23.70 -7.77
N ASP A 206 0.04 23.47 -7.01
CA ASP A 206 1.29 22.90 -7.51
C ASP A 206 1.40 21.39 -7.39
N TRP A 207 0.41 20.73 -6.81
CA TRP A 207 0.40 19.30 -6.73
C TRP A 207 0.24 18.66 -8.09
N ASP A 208 0.98 17.58 -8.31
CA ASP A 208 0.90 16.83 -9.56
C ASP A 208 -0.53 16.33 -9.84
N PHE A 209 -1.32 16.04 -8.82
CA PHE A 209 -2.72 15.63 -8.92
C PHE A 209 -3.60 16.74 -9.47
N GLU A 210 -3.46 17.96 -8.95
CA GLU A 210 -4.21 19.12 -9.45
C GLU A 210 -3.77 19.50 -10.86
N LYS A 211 -2.48 19.41 -11.15
CA LYS A 211 -1.97 19.61 -12.53
C LYS A 211 -2.59 18.62 -13.52
N LEU A 212 -2.80 17.37 -13.11
CA LEU A 212 -3.46 16.38 -13.95
C LEU A 212 -4.93 16.72 -14.18
N ASN A 213 -5.64 17.11 -13.12
CA ASN A 213 -7.04 17.54 -13.19
C ASN A 213 -7.21 18.75 -14.12
N ILE A 214 -6.41 19.81 -13.92
CA ILE A 214 -6.39 20.98 -14.79
C ILE A 214 -6.07 20.61 -16.24
N LYS A 215 -5.11 19.71 -16.47
CA LYS A 215 -4.77 19.24 -17.81
C LYS A 215 -5.95 18.53 -18.48
N PHE A 216 -6.67 17.72 -17.71
CA PHE A 216 -7.85 17.02 -18.19
C PHE A 216 -8.98 18.00 -18.54
N CYS A 217 -9.30 18.96 -17.67
CA CYS A 217 -10.29 19.99 -17.94
C CYS A 217 -9.95 20.82 -19.18
N LYS A 218 -8.68 21.22 -19.35
CA LYS A 218 -8.22 21.91 -20.56
C LYS A 218 -8.39 21.10 -21.83
N TYR A 219 -8.16 19.80 -21.75
CA TYR A 219 -8.39 18.89 -22.87
C TYR A 219 -9.88 18.86 -23.25
N LEU A 220 -10.79 18.71 -22.29
CA LEU A 220 -12.24 18.67 -22.52
C LEU A 220 -12.77 19.97 -23.13
N LEU A 221 -12.24 21.11 -22.68
CA LEU A 221 -12.66 22.44 -23.15
C LEU A 221 -12.01 22.83 -24.49
N GLY A 222 -11.19 21.94 -25.08
CA GLY A 222 -10.47 22.26 -26.32
C GLY A 222 -9.44 23.39 -26.17
N VAL A 223 -9.08 23.75 -24.93
CA VAL A 223 -8.11 24.83 -24.66
C VAL A 223 -6.70 24.29 -24.85
N ASN A 224 -6.22 24.28 -26.08
CA ASN A 224 -4.83 23.98 -26.37
C ASN A 224 -3.92 25.09 -25.80
N LYS A 225 -2.76 24.71 -25.29
CA LYS A 225 -1.68 25.67 -24.98
C LYS A 225 -1.37 26.45 -26.24
N LYS A 226 -1.91 27.67 -26.40
CA LYS A 226 -1.25 28.65 -27.25
C LYS A 226 0.11 28.90 -26.63
N LYS A 227 1.17 28.61 -27.37
CA LYS A 227 2.51 29.09 -27.08
C LYS A 227 2.40 30.62 -27.01
N TYR A 228 2.60 31.20 -25.84
CA TYR A 228 3.02 32.55 -25.66
C TYR A 228 4.52 32.53 -25.43
#